data_3a8eb755981f45d0c922bf75bd933c5e
#
_entry.id   3a8eb755981f45d0c922bf75bd933c5e
#
_cell.length_a   1.000
_cell.length_b   1.000
_cell.length_c   1.000
_cell.angle_alpha   90.00
_cell.angle_beta   90.00
_cell.angle_gamma   90.00
#
_symmetry.space_group_name_H-M   'P 1'
#
loop_
_entity.id
_entity.type
_entity.pdbx_description
1 polymer ?
#
loop_
_entity_poly.entity_id
_entity_poly.type
_entity_poly.pdbx_seq_one_letter_code
_entity_poly.pdbx_strand_id
1 'polypeptide(L)'
;MRLPPFEMHKPDSLEEAIGLLEGLGDSAALYCGGTELLLVMRMGLTDLDHLVDLKGLDGLRSITLVDGMLRIGAAVTHREIENHPLVTEHAPELASMIGRIANVRVRSVGTLGGNLAFADPASDPATFLTAVNAQVGIRGPSGCRRTLSVEDLSISAYQTALEDGEVIEAVLVQPTEHGVATVHERLKFQERPAIVVTVSTRASGGSISESRIAVGAVSPTPTRF
;
A
#
# COMPACT_ATOMS: atom_id res chain seq x y z
N MET A 1 -23.22 0.58 -14.33
CA MET A 1 -22.31 0.64 -15.49
C MET A 1 -21.58 -0.70 -15.60
N ARG A 2 -21.35 -1.18 -16.83
CA ARG A 2 -20.63 -2.43 -17.10
C ARG A 2 -19.13 -2.11 -17.22
N LEU A 3 -18.25 -3.05 -16.79
CA LEU A 3 -16.82 -2.94 -17.09
C LEU A 3 -16.61 -2.99 -18.62
N PRO A 4 -15.68 -2.18 -19.18
CA PRO A 4 -15.24 -2.34 -20.55
C PRO A 4 -14.62 -3.73 -20.75
N PRO A 5 -14.56 -4.26 -21.98
CA PRO A 5 -13.84 -5.50 -22.25
C PRO A 5 -12.33 -5.26 -22.04
N PHE A 6 -11.65 -6.26 -21.49
CA PHE A 6 -10.18 -6.26 -21.32
C PHE A 6 -9.67 -7.69 -21.40
N GLU A 7 -8.39 -7.84 -21.71
CA GLU A 7 -7.66 -9.10 -21.65
C GLU A 7 -6.94 -9.24 -20.31
N MET A 8 -6.98 -10.45 -19.71
CA MET A 8 -6.31 -10.74 -18.45
C MET A 8 -5.06 -11.58 -18.70
N HIS A 9 -3.89 -11.02 -18.37
CA HIS A 9 -2.60 -11.72 -18.42
C HIS A 9 -2.27 -12.26 -17.03
N LYS A 10 -1.72 -13.48 -16.98
CA LYS A 10 -1.32 -14.15 -15.74
C LYS A 10 0.14 -14.58 -15.84
N PRO A 11 1.06 -13.68 -15.54
CA PRO A 11 2.49 -13.98 -15.59
C PRO A 11 2.86 -15.00 -14.51
N ASP A 12 3.88 -15.80 -14.79
CA ASP A 12 4.45 -16.77 -13.85
C ASP A 12 5.57 -16.16 -12.99
N SER A 13 6.04 -14.95 -13.33
CA SER A 13 7.09 -14.24 -12.60
C SER A 13 6.86 -12.71 -12.61
N LEU A 14 7.53 -12.02 -11.67
CA LEU A 14 7.49 -10.55 -11.64
C LEU A 14 8.21 -9.94 -12.84
N GLU A 15 9.27 -10.57 -13.31
CA GLU A 15 10.01 -10.20 -14.51
C GLU A 15 9.12 -10.27 -15.76
N GLU A 16 8.32 -11.31 -15.88
CA GLU A 16 7.33 -11.43 -16.97
C GLU A 16 6.24 -10.37 -16.87
N ALA A 17 5.75 -10.09 -15.65
CA ALA A 17 4.77 -9.03 -15.42
C ALA A 17 5.30 -7.66 -15.88
N ILE A 18 6.54 -7.34 -15.54
CA ILE A 18 7.23 -6.11 -15.96
C ILE A 18 7.38 -6.07 -17.49
N GLY A 19 7.83 -7.17 -18.10
CA GLY A 19 7.94 -7.26 -19.56
C GLY A 19 6.60 -7.07 -20.29
N LEU A 20 5.50 -7.56 -19.71
CA LEU A 20 4.15 -7.32 -20.25
C LEU A 20 3.78 -5.83 -20.18
N LEU A 21 4.06 -5.15 -19.05
CA LEU A 21 3.81 -3.71 -18.94
C LEU A 21 4.62 -2.92 -19.97
N GLU A 22 5.91 -3.21 -20.13
CA GLU A 22 6.76 -2.55 -21.12
C GLU A 22 6.25 -2.77 -22.56
N GLY A 23 5.80 -3.99 -22.87
CA GLY A 23 5.29 -4.36 -24.19
C GLY A 23 3.93 -3.79 -24.54
N LEU A 24 3.04 -3.64 -23.56
CA LEU A 24 1.65 -3.19 -23.73
C LEU A 24 1.48 -1.68 -23.46
N GLY A 25 2.45 -1.05 -22.79
CA GLY A 25 2.46 0.39 -22.51
C GLY A 25 1.20 0.87 -21.76
N ASP A 26 0.72 2.07 -22.09
CA ASP A 26 -0.38 2.76 -21.42
C ASP A 26 -1.73 2.04 -21.49
N SER A 27 -1.87 1.04 -22.37
CA SER A 27 -3.09 0.23 -22.48
C SER A 27 -3.20 -0.85 -21.40
N ALA A 28 -2.16 -1.05 -20.58
CA ALA A 28 -2.08 -2.07 -19.54
C ALA A 28 -1.97 -1.49 -18.14
N ALA A 29 -2.51 -2.22 -17.17
CA ALA A 29 -2.29 -1.93 -15.76
C ALA A 29 -2.07 -3.20 -14.94
N LEU A 30 -1.31 -3.08 -13.85
CA LEU A 30 -1.18 -4.14 -12.85
C LEU A 30 -2.49 -4.34 -12.11
N TYR A 31 -2.84 -5.59 -11.89
CA TYR A 31 -4.04 -5.99 -11.18
C TYR A 31 -3.70 -6.88 -9.98
N CYS A 32 -4.21 -6.49 -8.81
CA CYS A 32 -4.23 -7.31 -7.61
C CYS A 32 -5.65 -7.38 -7.05
N GLY A 33 -5.97 -6.57 -6.03
CA GLY A 33 -7.29 -6.56 -5.41
C GLY A 33 -8.42 -5.98 -6.27
N GLY A 34 -8.10 -5.07 -7.18
CA GLY A 34 -9.05 -4.43 -8.12
C GLY A 34 -10.09 -3.53 -7.47
N THR A 35 -10.01 -3.25 -6.16
CA THR A 35 -11.03 -2.48 -5.42
C THR A 35 -11.17 -1.05 -5.91
N GLU A 36 -10.09 -0.44 -6.35
CA GLU A 36 -10.06 0.91 -6.92
C GLU A 36 -9.99 0.85 -8.46
N LEU A 37 -9.06 0.06 -9.03
CA LEU A 37 -8.85 -0.03 -10.46
C LEU A 37 -10.14 -0.36 -11.24
N LEU A 38 -10.86 -1.41 -10.83
CA LEU A 38 -12.11 -1.79 -11.50
C LEU A 38 -13.22 -0.74 -11.28
N LEU A 39 -13.15 0.05 -10.22
CA LEU A 39 -14.08 1.14 -9.99
C LEU A 39 -13.84 2.28 -10.98
N VAL A 40 -12.59 2.74 -11.14
CA VAL A 40 -12.25 3.82 -12.07
C VAL A 40 -12.47 3.40 -13.52
N MET A 41 -12.19 2.15 -13.91
CA MET A 41 -12.54 1.58 -15.20
C MET A 41 -14.06 1.61 -15.44
N ARG A 42 -14.85 1.19 -14.45
CA ARG A 42 -16.32 1.20 -14.53
C ARG A 42 -16.90 2.61 -14.67
N MET A 43 -16.23 3.61 -14.07
CA MET A 43 -16.60 5.02 -14.16
C MET A 43 -16.17 5.66 -15.49
N GLY A 44 -15.36 4.96 -16.31
CA GLY A 44 -14.81 5.50 -17.56
C GLY A 44 -13.72 6.56 -17.31
N LEU A 45 -13.02 6.48 -16.19
CA LEU A 45 -11.93 7.40 -15.85
C LEU A 45 -10.57 6.91 -16.35
N THR A 46 -10.51 5.66 -16.79
CA THR A 46 -9.36 5.07 -17.48
C THR A 46 -9.86 4.08 -18.51
N ASP A 47 -9.11 3.95 -19.59
CA ASP A 47 -9.39 3.03 -20.70
C ASP A 47 -8.20 2.07 -20.81
N LEU A 48 -8.42 0.82 -20.36
CA LEU A 48 -7.41 -0.22 -20.27
C LEU A 48 -7.88 -1.45 -21.01
N ASP A 49 -7.09 -1.88 -21.99
CA ASP A 49 -7.34 -3.09 -22.77
C ASP A 49 -6.76 -4.35 -22.12
N HIS A 50 -5.77 -4.17 -21.21
CA HIS A 50 -5.03 -5.27 -20.60
C HIS A 50 -4.87 -5.10 -19.09
N LEU A 51 -5.09 -6.19 -18.36
CA LEU A 51 -4.79 -6.26 -16.92
C LEU A 51 -3.77 -7.38 -16.67
N VAL A 52 -2.68 -7.05 -15.96
CA VAL A 52 -1.63 -7.99 -15.59
C VAL A 52 -1.82 -8.43 -14.14
N ASP A 53 -2.27 -9.65 -13.95
CA ASP A 53 -2.66 -10.20 -12.63
C ASP A 53 -1.44 -10.68 -11.82
N LEU A 54 -1.16 -9.98 -10.73
CA LEU A 54 -0.04 -10.27 -9.82
C LEU A 54 -0.40 -11.25 -8.69
N LYS A 55 -1.66 -11.63 -8.53
CA LYS A 55 -2.13 -12.45 -7.40
C LYS A 55 -1.53 -13.85 -7.35
N GLY A 56 -1.10 -14.38 -8.49
CA GLY A 56 -0.47 -15.70 -8.60
C GLY A 56 1.01 -15.71 -8.20
N LEU A 57 1.64 -14.56 -7.99
CA LEU A 57 3.08 -14.47 -7.74
C LEU A 57 3.39 -14.66 -6.25
N ASP A 58 3.89 -15.82 -5.86
CA ASP A 58 4.18 -16.21 -4.46
C ASP A 58 5.11 -15.21 -3.75
N GLY A 59 6.10 -14.65 -4.45
CA GLY A 59 7.04 -13.66 -3.91
C GLY A 59 6.36 -12.35 -3.44
N LEU A 60 5.17 -12.05 -3.96
CA LEU A 60 4.37 -10.87 -3.60
C LEU A 60 3.34 -11.15 -2.50
N ARG A 61 3.16 -12.41 -2.08
CA ARG A 61 2.12 -12.81 -1.12
C ARG A 61 2.65 -13.22 0.25
N SER A 62 3.94 -13.08 0.48
CA SER A 62 4.54 -13.51 1.74
C SER A 62 4.61 -12.37 2.75
N ILE A 63 4.46 -12.71 4.04
CA ILE A 63 4.81 -11.85 5.17
C ILE A 63 5.94 -12.56 5.92
N THR A 64 7.08 -11.89 6.04
CA THR A 64 8.30 -12.47 6.63
C THR A 64 9.04 -11.42 7.46
N LEU A 65 9.89 -11.87 8.37
CA LEU A 65 10.85 -11.02 9.06
C LEU A 65 12.22 -11.20 8.39
N VAL A 66 12.76 -10.11 7.81
CA VAL A 66 14.05 -10.12 7.10
C VAL A 66 14.90 -8.97 7.62
N ASP A 67 16.10 -9.25 8.06
CA ASP A 67 17.04 -8.26 8.61
C ASP A 67 16.43 -7.37 9.71
N GLY A 68 15.56 -7.95 10.54
CA GLY A 68 14.85 -7.25 11.60
C GLY A 68 13.68 -6.38 11.13
N MET A 69 13.35 -6.35 9.85
CA MET A 69 12.21 -5.63 9.27
C MET A 69 11.07 -6.60 8.95
N LEU A 70 9.85 -6.19 9.24
CA LEU A 70 8.65 -6.88 8.78
C LEU A 70 8.43 -6.58 7.29
N ARG A 71 8.68 -7.57 6.43
CA ARG A 71 8.45 -7.48 4.98
C ARG A 71 7.06 -8.01 4.66
N ILE A 72 6.22 -7.16 4.07
CA ILE A 72 4.85 -7.49 3.63
C ILE A 72 4.82 -7.39 2.11
N GLY A 73 4.62 -8.50 1.41
CA GLY A 73 4.54 -8.54 -0.03
C GLY A 73 3.37 -7.69 -0.58
N ALA A 74 3.56 -7.08 -1.73
CA ALA A 74 2.61 -6.11 -2.29
C ALA A 74 1.21 -6.69 -2.58
N ALA A 75 1.12 -7.98 -2.90
CA ALA A 75 -0.14 -8.66 -3.17
C ALA A 75 -0.79 -9.28 -1.92
N VAL A 76 -0.22 -9.08 -0.72
CA VAL A 76 -0.86 -9.49 0.54
C VAL A 76 -2.10 -8.64 0.76
N THR A 77 -3.22 -9.29 1.03
CA THR A 77 -4.50 -8.62 1.26
C THR A 77 -4.55 -7.96 2.64
N HIS A 78 -5.36 -6.93 2.78
CA HIS A 78 -5.61 -6.30 4.08
C HIS A 78 -6.11 -7.32 5.11
N ARG A 79 -6.93 -8.30 4.68
CA ARG A 79 -7.44 -9.35 5.58
C ARG A 79 -6.35 -10.30 6.06
N GLU A 80 -5.38 -10.64 5.21
CA GLU A 80 -4.22 -11.43 5.60
C GLU A 80 -3.35 -10.65 6.60
N ILE A 81 -3.06 -9.36 6.34
CA ILE A 81 -2.26 -8.50 7.24
C ILE A 81 -2.92 -8.38 8.61
N GLU A 82 -4.23 -8.08 8.65
CA GLU A 82 -5.02 -7.92 9.88
C GLU A 82 -4.88 -9.10 10.84
N ASN A 83 -4.74 -10.33 10.30
CA ASN A 83 -4.78 -11.57 11.10
C ASN A 83 -3.44 -12.32 11.13
N HIS A 84 -2.39 -11.80 10.49
CA HIS A 84 -1.13 -12.52 10.38
C HIS A 84 -0.34 -12.50 11.71
N PRO A 85 0.12 -13.66 12.23
CA PRO A 85 0.82 -13.73 13.52
C PRO A 85 2.02 -12.78 13.62
N LEU A 86 2.89 -12.73 12.59
CA LEU A 86 4.03 -11.81 12.58
C LEU A 86 3.62 -10.33 12.63
N VAL A 87 2.50 -9.95 12.00
CA VAL A 87 2.03 -8.56 12.05
C VAL A 87 1.47 -8.23 13.42
N THR A 88 0.66 -9.14 13.99
CA THR A 88 0.09 -8.93 15.33
C THR A 88 1.15 -8.94 16.43
N GLU A 89 2.26 -9.66 16.25
CA GLU A 89 3.38 -9.71 17.18
C GLU A 89 4.31 -8.48 17.05
N HIS A 90 4.67 -8.10 15.81
CA HIS A 90 5.72 -7.11 15.57
C HIS A 90 5.21 -5.71 15.20
N ALA A 91 3.96 -5.59 14.76
CA ALA A 91 3.32 -4.31 14.38
C ALA A 91 1.81 -4.34 14.70
N PRO A 92 1.40 -4.54 15.98
CA PRO A 92 -0.01 -4.71 16.36
C PRO A 92 -0.87 -3.51 15.98
N GLU A 93 -0.32 -2.30 16.00
CA GLU A 93 -1.04 -1.08 15.61
C GLU A 93 -1.36 -1.06 14.11
N LEU A 94 -0.46 -1.60 13.27
CA LEU A 94 -0.72 -1.80 11.85
C LEU A 94 -1.88 -2.79 11.64
N ALA A 95 -1.86 -3.94 12.31
CA ALA A 95 -2.96 -4.91 12.24
C ALA A 95 -4.29 -4.27 12.65
N SER A 96 -4.30 -3.52 13.76
CA SER A 96 -5.48 -2.81 14.27
C SER A 96 -5.99 -1.76 13.28
N MET A 97 -5.11 -0.96 12.69
CA MET A 97 -5.48 0.06 11.70
C MET A 97 -6.07 -0.60 10.45
N ILE A 98 -5.38 -1.61 9.90
CA ILE A 98 -5.84 -2.36 8.71
C ILE A 98 -7.21 -2.99 8.95
N GLY A 99 -7.48 -3.55 10.12
CA GLY A 99 -8.78 -4.14 10.49
C GLY A 99 -9.96 -3.15 10.44
N ARG A 100 -9.67 -1.84 10.47
CA ARG A 100 -10.68 -0.78 10.38
C ARG A 100 -10.91 -0.23 8.97
N ILE A 101 -10.12 -0.64 7.96
CA ILE A 101 -10.28 -0.19 6.57
C ILE A 101 -11.59 -0.74 6.00
N ALA A 102 -12.37 0.13 5.34
CA ALA A 102 -13.56 -0.21 4.57
C ALA A 102 -14.44 -1.28 5.27
N ASN A 103 -14.78 -2.34 4.54
CA ASN A 103 -15.50 -3.51 5.05
C ASN A 103 -14.73 -4.80 4.75
N VAL A 104 -15.16 -5.92 5.34
CA VAL A 104 -14.47 -7.21 5.20
C VAL A 104 -14.33 -7.67 3.74
N ARG A 105 -15.29 -7.38 2.87
CA ARG A 105 -15.25 -7.78 1.44
C ARG A 105 -14.11 -7.05 0.73
N VAL A 106 -13.96 -5.75 0.97
CA VAL A 106 -12.85 -4.95 0.42
C VAL A 106 -11.52 -5.46 1.00
N ARG A 107 -11.42 -5.67 2.31
CA ARG A 107 -10.18 -6.17 2.93
C ARG A 107 -9.77 -7.57 2.46
N SER A 108 -10.73 -8.42 2.08
CA SER A 108 -10.45 -9.79 1.58
C SER A 108 -9.82 -9.84 0.19
N VAL A 109 -9.86 -8.74 -0.57
CA VAL A 109 -9.32 -8.67 -1.93
C VAL A 109 -8.35 -7.50 -2.11
N GLY A 110 -8.59 -6.36 -1.46
CA GLY A 110 -7.71 -5.19 -1.51
C GLY A 110 -6.35 -5.50 -0.90
N THR A 111 -5.27 -5.08 -1.57
CA THR A 111 -3.89 -5.38 -1.19
C THR A 111 -3.15 -4.13 -0.73
N LEU A 112 -2.10 -4.31 0.08
CA LEU A 112 -1.32 -3.18 0.59
C LEU A 112 -0.57 -2.46 -0.54
N GLY A 113 0.09 -3.20 -1.43
CA GLY A 113 0.77 -2.61 -2.58
C GLY A 113 -0.19 -1.91 -3.53
N GLY A 114 -1.37 -2.51 -3.80
CA GLY A 114 -2.40 -1.88 -4.65
C GLY A 114 -2.97 -0.59 -4.04
N ASN A 115 -3.12 -0.53 -2.70
CA ASN A 115 -3.54 0.68 -2.02
C ASN A 115 -2.51 1.81 -2.16
N LEU A 116 -1.23 1.50 -1.95
CA LEU A 116 -0.14 2.49 -2.08
C LEU A 116 0.06 2.93 -3.55
N ALA A 117 -0.01 2.00 -4.51
CA ALA A 117 0.11 2.32 -5.94
C ALA A 117 -1.04 3.20 -6.46
N PHE A 118 -2.23 3.09 -5.86
CA PHE A 118 -3.36 3.94 -6.22
C PHE A 118 -3.21 5.39 -5.72
N ALA A 119 -2.40 5.61 -4.70
CA ALA A 119 -2.08 6.92 -4.11
C ALA A 119 -3.31 7.80 -3.79
N ASP A 120 -4.35 7.20 -3.18
CA ASP A 120 -5.50 7.98 -2.69
C ASP A 120 -5.08 8.88 -1.52
N PRO A 121 -5.31 10.20 -1.59
CA PRO A 121 -5.02 11.12 -0.47
C PRO A 121 -5.66 10.72 0.85
N ALA A 122 -6.80 10.03 0.81
CA ALA A 122 -7.52 9.57 1.99
C ALA A 122 -7.14 8.13 2.43
N SER A 123 -5.99 7.61 1.96
CA SER A 123 -5.51 6.29 2.32
C SER A 123 -5.08 6.22 3.78
N ASP A 124 -5.79 5.42 4.59
CA ASP A 124 -5.39 5.06 5.95
C ASP A 124 -3.98 4.40 5.97
N PRO A 125 -3.69 3.38 5.11
CA PRO A 125 -2.36 2.76 5.05
C PRO A 125 -1.23 3.74 4.72
N ALA A 126 -1.38 4.59 3.72
CA ALA A 126 -0.33 5.54 3.34
C ALA A 126 -0.02 6.49 4.50
N THR A 127 -1.05 7.03 5.18
CA THR A 127 -0.87 7.94 6.33
C THR A 127 -0.21 7.23 7.52
N PHE A 128 -0.64 6.00 7.83
CA PHE A 128 -0.06 5.21 8.92
C PHE A 128 1.42 4.90 8.64
N LEU A 129 1.70 4.37 7.46
CA LEU A 129 3.04 3.94 7.07
C LEU A 129 4.03 5.11 6.99
N THR A 130 3.57 6.30 6.60
CA THR A 130 4.36 7.54 6.64
C THR A 130 4.77 7.89 8.09
N ALA A 131 3.85 7.80 9.05
CA ALA A 131 4.14 8.10 10.46
C ALA A 131 5.16 7.13 11.09
N VAL A 132 5.15 5.86 10.66
CA VAL A 132 6.09 4.83 11.18
C VAL A 132 7.36 4.67 10.35
N ASN A 133 7.65 5.60 9.41
CA ASN A 133 8.83 5.54 8.53
C ASN A 133 8.93 4.24 7.71
N ALA A 134 7.83 3.69 7.29
CA ALA A 134 7.84 2.51 6.44
C ALA A 134 8.44 2.81 5.06
N GLN A 135 8.98 1.79 4.44
CA GLN A 135 9.60 1.86 3.11
C GLN A 135 8.87 0.94 2.13
N VAL A 136 9.00 1.21 0.86
CA VAL A 136 8.54 0.35 -0.24
C VAL A 136 9.75 -0.13 -1.03
N GLY A 137 9.85 -1.45 -1.20
CA GLY A 137 10.76 -2.08 -2.14
C GLY A 137 10.13 -2.11 -3.52
N ILE A 138 10.85 -1.61 -4.50
CA ILE A 138 10.40 -1.47 -5.88
C ILE A 138 11.28 -2.32 -6.78
N ARG A 139 10.65 -3.03 -7.72
CA ARG A 139 11.29 -3.78 -8.78
C ARG A 139 10.98 -3.11 -10.11
N GLY A 140 12.01 -2.82 -10.88
CA GLY A 140 11.90 -2.26 -12.22
C GLY A 140 12.42 -3.19 -13.31
N PRO A 141 12.42 -2.70 -14.57
CA PRO A 141 12.97 -3.39 -15.72
C PRO A 141 14.41 -3.87 -15.51
N SER A 142 14.77 -4.95 -16.21
CA SER A 142 16.12 -5.56 -16.13
C SER A 142 16.54 -5.97 -14.71
N GLY A 143 15.58 -6.19 -13.81
CA GLY A 143 15.82 -6.59 -12.43
C GLY A 143 16.32 -5.47 -11.51
N CYS A 144 16.25 -4.21 -11.95
CA CYS A 144 16.57 -3.05 -11.14
C CYS A 144 15.76 -3.06 -9.84
N ARG A 145 16.38 -2.65 -8.73
CA ARG A 145 15.72 -2.56 -7.42
C ARG A 145 16.06 -1.24 -6.77
N ARG A 146 15.06 -0.60 -6.20
CA ARG A 146 15.25 0.58 -5.35
C ARG A 146 14.29 0.56 -4.18
N THR A 147 14.56 1.38 -3.20
CA THR A 147 13.70 1.54 -2.02
C THR A 147 13.37 3.03 -1.87
N LEU A 148 12.10 3.32 -1.61
CA LEU A 148 11.63 4.66 -1.26
C LEU A 148 10.97 4.65 0.12
N SER A 149 10.93 5.79 0.78
CA SER A 149 9.98 5.96 1.88
C SER A 149 8.54 5.95 1.35
N VAL A 150 7.57 5.54 2.18
CA VAL A 150 6.14 5.66 1.78
C VAL A 150 5.76 7.13 1.56
N GLU A 151 6.40 8.05 2.28
CA GLU A 151 6.23 9.49 2.11
C GLU A 151 6.65 9.95 0.71
N ASP A 152 7.81 9.50 0.22
CA ASP A 152 8.33 9.86 -1.11
C ASP A 152 7.64 9.12 -2.26
N LEU A 153 6.95 8.02 -1.97
CA LEU A 153 6.20 7.27 -2.98
C LEU A 153 5.03 8.06 -3.55
N SER A 154 4.29 8.79 -2.72
CA SER A 154 3.12 9.57 -3.14
C SER A 154 3.55 10.99 -3.49
N ILE A 155 3.54 11.36 -4.79
CA ILE A 155 3.96 12.69 -5.24
C ILE A 155 2.80 13.65 -5.47
N SER A 156 1.59 13.14 -5.71
CA SER A 156 0.35 13.91 -5.82
C SER A 156 -0.85 12.99 -5.61
N ALA A 157 -2.06 13.55 -5.61
CA ALA A 157 -3.29 12.77 -5.58
C ALA A 157 -3.34 11.80 -6.77
N TYR A 158 -3.45 10.51 -6.48
CA TYR A 158 -3.49 9.42 -7.48
C TYR A 158 -2.25 9.34 -8.37
N GLN A 159 -1.11 9.82 -7.87
CA GLN A 159 0.16 9.79 -8.60
C GLN A 159 1.30 9.38 -7.67
N THR A 160 2.08 8.41 -8.12
CA THR A 160 3.26 7.90 -7.41
C THR A 160 4.55 8.26 -8.12
N ALA A 161 5.68 8.11 -7.40
CA ALA A 161 7.04 8.21 -7.92
C ALA A 161 7.51 6.92 -8.64
N LEU A 162 6.60 5.98 -8.94
CA LEU A 162 6.92 4.82 -9.75
C LEU A 162 7.20 5.27 -11.19
N GLU A 163 8.27 4.75 -11.75
CA GLU A 163 8.64 4.91 -13.15
C GLU A 163 7.98 3.82 -14.02
N ASP A 164 8.01 4.00 -15.34
CA ASP A 164 7.43 3.04 -16.27
C ASP A 164 8.04 1.65 -16.09
N GLY A 165 7.19 0.64 -16.01
CA GLY A 165 7.60 -0.74 -15.74
C GLY A 165 7.97 -1.05 -14.29
N GLU A 166 7.91 -0.08 -13.36
CA GLU A 166 8.18 -0.33 -11.95
C GLU A 166 6.96 -0.90 -11.21
N VAL A 167 7.24 -1.82 -10.30
CA VAL A 167 6.25 -2.53 -9.49
C VAL A 167 6.63 -2.47 -8.01
N ILE A 168 5.70 -2.16 -7.14
CA ILE A 168 5.89 -2.35 -5.70
C ILE A 168 6.01 -3.84 -5.43
N GLU A 169 7.17 -4.29 -4.92
CA GLU A 169 7.43 -5.68 -4.56
C GLU A 169 7.00 -5.98 -3.12
N ALA A 170 7.27 -5.06 -2.20
CA ALA A 170 6.94 -5.23 -0.78
C ALA A 170 6.89 -3.88 -0.05
N VAL A 171 6.24 -3.90 1.12
CA VAL A 171 6.31 -2.84 2.13
C VAL A 171 7.17 -3.34 3.29
N LEU A 172 8.10 -2.52 3.74
CA LEU A 172 9.03 -2.80 4.83
C LEU A 172 8.64 -1.94 6.03
N VAL A 173 8.29 -2.59 7.13
CA VAL A 173 7.83 -1.93 8.35
C VAL A 173 8.78 -2.29 9.48
N GLN A 174 9.27 -1.29 10.21
CA GLN A 174 10.04 -1.55 11.42
C GLN A 174 9.13 -2.11 12.51
N PRO A 175 9.49 -3.21 13.18
CA PRO A 175 8.75 -3.70 14.32
C PRO A 175 8.57 -2.62 15.38
N THR A 176 7.42 -2.62 16.06
CA THR A 176 7.14 -1.69 17.14
C THR A 176 8.12 -1.94 18.29
N GLU A 177 8.95 -0.95 18.59
CA GLU A 177 9.94 -1.02 19.65
C GLU A 177 9.32 -0.76 21.02
N HIS A 178 9.95 -1.27 22.07
CA HIS A 178 9.56 -0.96 23.45
C HIS A 178 9.60 0.57 23.68
N GLY A 179 8.55 1.10 24.31
CA GLY A 179 8.42 2.54 24.56
C GLY A 179 7.90 3.36 23.39
N VAL A 180 7.58 2.73 22.24
CA VAL A 180 6.89 3.35 21.12
C VAL A 180 5.40 3.03 21.22
N ALA A 181 4.56 4.04 21.06
CA ALA A 181 3.10 3.92 20.91
C ALA A 181 2.66 4.62 19.63
N THR A 182 1.85 3.94 18.83
CA THR A 182 1.29 4.49 17.59
C THR A 182 -0.23 4.45 17.66
N VAL A 183 -0.86 5.58 17.40
CA VAL A 183 -2.32 5.73 17.36
C VAL A 183 -2.73 6.26 15.99
N HIS A 184 -3.76 5.66 15.42
CA HIS A 184 -4.33 6.05 14.15
C HIS A 184 -5.82 6.33 14.32
N GLU A 185 -6.24 7.55 13.98
CA GLU A 185 -7.63 7.97 14.06
C GLU A 185 -8.08 8.68 12.79
N ARG A 186 -9.38 8.66 12.56
CA ARG A 186 -10.00 9.30 11.40
C ARG A 186 -11.35 9.90 11.75
N LEU A 187 -11.61 11.07 11.22
CA LEU A 187 -12.91 11.70 11.26
C LEU A 187 -13.65 11.44 9.94
N LYS A 188 -14.84 10.89 10.05
CA LYS A 188 -15.73 10.61 8.91
C LYS A 188 -17.07 11.28 9.09
N PHE A 189 -17.56 11.91 8.05
CA PHE A 189 -18.96 12.36 7.94
C PHE A 189 -19.76 11.45 6.99
N GLN A 190 -19.06 10.77 6.10
CA GLN A 190 -19.58 9.80 5.13
C GLN A 190 -18.64 8.59 5.04
N GLU A 191 -18.66 7.83 3.94
CA GLU A 191 -17.80 6.66 3.78
C GLU A 191 -16.31 7.00 3.74
N ARG A 192 -15.93 8.10 3.06
CA ARG A 192 -14.53 8.56 2.99
C ARG A 192 -14.20 9.43 4.21
N PRO A 193 -12.98 9.29 4.75
CA PRO A 193 -12.53 10.17 5.83
C PRO A 193 -12.34 11.61 5.32
N ALA A 194 -12.72 12.58 6.17
CA ALA A 194 -12.44 14.00 5.95
C ALA A 194 -11.03 14.38 6.44
N ILE A 195 -10.53 13.65 7.43
CA ILE A 195 -9.16 13.75 7.93
C ILE A 195 -8.73 12.39 8.49
N VAL A 196 -7.47 12.06 8.29
CA VAL A 196 -6.80 10.90 8.84
C VAL A 196 -5.57 11.38 9.59
N VAL A 197 -5.35 10.91 10.81
CA VAL A 197 -4.18 11.28 11.62
C VAL A 197 -3.55 10.03 12.21
N THR A 198 -2.25 9.91 12.06
CA THR A 198 -1.44 8.93 12.78
C THR A 198 -0.39 9.63 13.60
N VAL A 199 -0.27 9.26 14.87
CA VAL A 199 0.76 9.76 15.78
C VAL A 199 1.58 8.56 16.26
N SER A 200 2.88 8.58 16.04
CA SER A 200 3.84 7.61 16.55
C SER A 200 4.80 8.31 17.50
N THR A 201 4.83 7.89 18.75
CA THR A 201 5.53 8.58 19.84
C THR A 201 6.44 7.62 20.57
N ARG A 202 7.69 8.03 20.81
CA ARG A 202 8.62 7.33 21.70
C ARG A 202 8.69 8.04 23.04
N ALA A 203 8.45 7.30 24.12
CA ALA A 203 8.58 7.78 25.49
C ALA A 203 9.78 7.09 26.18
N SER A 204 10.56 7.87 26.93
CA SER A 204 11.68 7.40 27.75
C SER A 204 11.77 8.24 29.02
N GLY A 205 11.92 7.59 30.19
CA GLY A 205 12.07 8.29 31.46
C GLY A 205 10.90 9.20 31.84
N GLY A 206 9.67 8.91 31.38
CA GLY A 206 8.47 9.71 31.65
C GLY A 206 8.31 10.95 30.75
N SER A 207 9.16 11.11 29.75
CA SER A 207 9.11 12.20 28.76
C SER A 207 9.02 11.66 27.34
N ILE A 208 8.40 12.43 26.46
CA ILE A 208 8.39 12.16 25.01
C ILE A 208 9.76 12.58 24.45
N SER A 209 10.48 11.64 23.86
CA SER A 209 11.78 11.89 23.21
C SER A 209 11.64 12.12 21.71
N GLU A 210 10.60 11.56 21.09
CA GLU A 210 10.33 11.69 19.66
C GLU A 210 8.82 11.58 19.42
N SER A 211 8.30 12.37 18.48
CA SER A 211 6.92 12.23 17.98
C SER A 211 6.90 12.49 16.48
N ARG A 212 6.24 11.62 15.74
CA ARG A 212 5.98 11.75 14.31
C ARG A 212 4.47 11.78 14.12
N ILE A 213 3.99 12.81 13.42
CA ILE A 213 2.58 13.01 13.16
C ILE A 213 2.39 13.02 11.66
N ALA A 214 1.59 12.11 11.12
CA ALA A 214 1.20 12.14 9.71
C ALA A 214 -0.28 12.46 9.59
N VAL A 215 -0.61 13.33 8.65
CA VAL A 215 -1.98 13.79 8.37
C VAL A 215 -2.29 13.51 6.90
N GLY A 216 -3.39 12.81 6.64
CA GLY A 216 -3.90 12.47 5.32
C GLY A 216 -5.30 13.03 5.09
N ALA A 217 -5.80 12.92 3.87
CA ALA A 217 -7.09 13.36 3.36
C ALA A 217 -7.27 14.90 3.24
N VAL A 218 -6.37 15.71 3.79
CA VAL A 218 -6.47 17.18 3.77
C VAL A 218 -5.51 17.85 2.78
N SER A 219 -4.62 17.07 2.19
CA SER A 219 -3.63 17.46 1.19
C SER A 219 -3.56 16.40 0.09
N PRO A 220 -2.93 16.66 -1.08
CA PRO A 220 -2.79 15.67 -2.15
C PRO A 220 -2.04 14.41 -1.75
N THR A 221 -1.17 14.51 -0.74
CA THR A 221 -0.40 13.38 -0.18
C THR A 221 -0.44 13.42 1.34
N PRO A 222 -0.24 12.30 2.04
CA PRO A 222 0.00 12.33 3.48
C PRO A 222 1.21 13.20 3.80
N THR A 223 1.06 14.11 4.75
CA THR A 223 2.12 15.03 5.18
C THR A 223 2.56 14.67 6.59
N ARG A 224 3.87 14.58 6.81
CA ARG A 224 4.47 14.29 8.13
C ARG A 224 5.07 15.56 8.75
N PHE A 225 4.93 15.65 10.08
CA PHE A 225 5.42 16.71 10.97
C PHE A 225 6.30 16.12 12.06
#